data_14d3c7a6d822c21c97822186d60f99b4
#
_entry.id   14d3c7a6d822c21c97822186d60f99b4
#
_cell.length_a   1.000
_cell.length_b   1.000
_cell.length_c   1.000
_cell.angle_alpha   90.00
_cell.angle_beta   90.00
_cell.angle_gamma   90.00
#
_symmetry.space_group_name_H-M   'P 1'
#
loop_
_entity.id
_entity.type
_entity.pdbx_description
1 polymer ?
#
loop_
_entity_poly.entity_id
_entity_poly.type
_entity_poly.pdbx_seq_one_letter_code
_entity_poly.pdbx_strand_id
1 'polypeptide(L)'
;MYARQNGLRPFSIYQGRYSAQERDLEREVIPMCQAEGMAFQPFGVMGGGYFKSPGKENTGARKVAPHFLIGREEQMSKVLDAVATRHNVPITSVALAYVLQKSPHIFPVLGGRKVEHLKANIEALSLELSPEDIKEIEGGYDFDLGFPHKFMSLNGSMIQGPQDINILALMGHFDYVAPAKAIKPHKGDLTAPWQAPA
;
A
#
# COMPACT_ATOMS: atom_id res chain seq x y z
N MET A 1 -20.14 0.83 15.28
CA MET A 1 -21.56 1.09 15.70
C MET A 1 -21.68 1.19 17.21
N TYR A 2 -21.32 0.16 17.99
CA TYR A 2 -21.51 0.16 19.45
C TYR A 2 -20.93 1.41 20.16
N ALA A 3 -19.69 1.80 19.87
CA ALA A 3 -19.06 2.97 20.49
C ALA A 3 -19.87 4.25 20.25
N ARG A 4 -20.30 4.50 18.99
CA ARG A 4 -21.08 5.70 18.65
C ARG A 4 -22.45 5.71 19.33
N GLN A 5 -23.11 4.56 19.43
CA GLN A 5 -24.43 4.44 20.05
C GLN A 5 -24.38 4.60 21.57
N ASN A 6 -23.26 4.35 22.20
CA ASN A 6 -23.06 4.42 23.66
C ASN A 6 -22.20 5.62 24.09
N GLY A 7 -21.96 6.60 23.23
CA GLY A 7 -21.16 7.79 23.57
C GLY A 7 -19.68 7.49 23.83
N LEU A 8 -19.18 6.35 23.37
CA LEU A 8 -17.79 5.94 23.52
C LEU A 8 -16.96 6.38 22.33
N ARG A 9 -15.65 6.54 22.52
CA ARG A 9 -14.73 6.84 21.45
C ARG A 9 -14.52 5.59 20.59
N PRO A 10 -14.76 5.65 19.27
CA PRO A 10 -14.50 4.54 18.36
C PRO A 10 -12.99 4.31 18.17
N PHE A 11 -12.63 3.17 17.60
CA PHE A 11 -11.26 2.92 17.17
C PHE A 11 -10.85 3.94 16.10
N SER A 12 -9.60 4.39 16.16
CA SER A 12 -9.03 5.38 15.23
C SER A 12 -8.00 4.79 14.28
N ILE A 13 -7.49 3.60 14.58
CA ILE A 13 -6.43 2.93 13.82
C ILE A 13 -6.75 1.44 13.72
N TYR A 14 -6.53 0.87 12.52
CA TYR A 14 -6.46 -0.56 12.30
C TYR A 14 -5.02 -0.95 11.94
N GLN A 15 -4.49 -2.01 12.53
CA GLN A 15 -3.19 -2.57 12.17
C GLN A 15 -3.38 -3.96 11.55
N GLY A 16 -2.76 -4.20 10.39
CA GLY A 16 -2.87 -5.47 9.68
C GLY A 16 -1.69 -5.74 8.75
N ARG A 17 -1.52 -6.98 8.31
CA ARG A 17 -0.50 -7.36 7.36
C ARG A 17 -0.94 -6.94 5.95
N TYR A 18 -0.10 -6.16 5.26
CA TYR A 18 -0.39 -5.67 3.92
C TYR A 18 0.90 -5.32 3.18
N SER A 19 0.99 -5.72 1.93
CA SER A 19 2.14 -5.47 1.06
C SER A 19 1.75 -5.69 -0.41
N ALA A 20 2.68 -5.45 -1.34
CA ALA A 20 2.47 -5.73 -2.76
C ALA A 20 2.10 -7.20 -3.04
N GLN A 21 2.53 -8.16 -2.20
CA GLN A 21 2.20 -9.58 -2.35
C GLN A 21 0.99 -10.05 -1.53
N GLU A 22 0.48 -9.22 -0.61
CA GLU A 22 -0.66 -9.54 0.27
C GLU A 22 -1.64 -8.38 0.26
N ARG A 23 -2.63 -8.48 -0.60
CA ARG A 23 -3.60 -7.43 -0.88
C ARG A 23 -5.01 -7.72 -0.35
N ASP A 24 -5.17 -8.78 0.46
CA ASP A 24 -6.49 -9.23 0.93
C ASP A 24 -7.27 -8.16 1.69
N LEU A 25 -6.60 -7.23 2.35
CA LEU A 25 -7.25 -6.12 3.04
C LEU A 25 -7.90 -5.09 2.09
N GLU A 26 -7.59 -5.14 0.79
CA GLU A 26 -8.25 -4.31 -0.21
C GLU A 26 -9.73 -4.69 -0.44
N ARG A 27 -10.13 -5.91 -0.08
CA ARG A 27 -11.50 -6.38 -0.25
C ARG A 27 -12.48 -5.64 0.65
N GLU A 28 -12.11 -5.42 1.92
CA GLU A 28 -13.04 -4.86 2.89
C GLU A 28 -12.40 -3.94 3.92
N VAL A 29 -11.23 -4.30 4.46
CA VAL A 29 -10.65 -3.59 5.61
C VAL A 29 -10.21 -2.17 5.26
N ILE A 30 -9.52 -1.98 4.14
CA ILE A 30 -9.11 -0.64 3.71
C ILE A 30 -10.33 0.24 3.39
N PRO A 31 -11.33 -0.22 2.60
CA PRO A 31 -12.58 0.52 2.42
C PRO A 31 -13.31 0.82 3.73
N MET A 32 -13.36 -0.11 4.67
CA MET A 32 -13.93 0.12 6.00
C MET A 32 -13.17 1.22 6.76
N CYS A 33 -11.84 1.18 6.76
CA CYS A 33 -11.03 2.22 7.41
C CYS A 33 -11.32 3.60 6.83
N GLN A 34 -11.43 3.71 5.51
CA GLN A 34 -11.78 4.96 4.84
C GLN A 34 -13.18 5.45 5.23
N ALA A 35 -14.18 4.57 5.20
CA ALA A 35 -15.56 4.89 5.56
C ALA A 35 -15.73 5.31 7.03
N GLU A 36 -14.96 4.72 7.92
CA GLU A 36 -15.01 4.99 9.38
C GLU A 36 -14.04 6.10 9.82
N GLY A 37 -13.25 6.67 8.92
CA GLY A 37 -12.23 7.70 9.23
C GLY A 37 -11.08 7.16 10.07
N MET A 38 -10.73 5.88 9.89
CA MET A 38 -9.65 5.21 10.60
C MET A 38 -8.36 5.27 9.80
N ALA A 39 -7.24 5.43 10.49
CA ALA A 39 -5.93 5.23 9.89
C ALA A 39 -5.63 3.73 9.75
N PHE A 40 -4.81 3.39 8.75
CA PHE A 40 -4.33 2.04 8.54
C PHE A 40 -2.83 1.94 8.78
N GLN A 41 -2.41 1.01 9.65
CA GLN A 41 -1.00 0.72 9.96
C GLN A 41 -0.59 -0.63 9.39
N PRO A 42 -0.16 -0.72 8.13
CA PRO A 42 0.32 -1.97 7.57
C PRO A 42 1.66 -2.39 8.18
N PHE A 43 1.80 -3.69 8.46
CA PHE A 43 3.09 -4.33 8.74
C PHE A 43 3.43 -5.34 7.65
N GLY A 44 4.69 -5.79 7.59
CA GLY A 44 5.15 -6.74 6.57
C GLY A 44 5.32 -6.13 5.17
N VAL A 45 5.30 -4.82 5.06
CA VAL A 45 5.36 -4.05 3.81
C VAL A 45 6.51 -4.44 2.88
N MET A 46 7.66 -4.81 3.46
CA MET A 46 8.85 -5.23 2.71
C MET A 46 8.95 -6.77 2.57
N GLY A 47 7.81 -7.48 2.58
CA GLY A 47 7.77 -8.92 2.44
C GLY A 47 8.53 -9.68 3.54
N GLY A 48 8.61 -9.12 4.77
CA GLY A 48 9.38 -9.74 5.87
C GLY A 48 10.90 -9.78 5.62
N GLY A 49 11.41 -9.00 4.67
CA GLY A 49 12.81 -9.00 4.24
C GLY A 49 13.10 -9.97 3.09
N TYR A 50 12.08 -10.51 2.46
CA TYR A 50 12.19 -11.41 1.31
C TYR A 50 12.17 -10.69 -0.04
N PHE A 51 11.75 -9.44 -0.12
CA PHE A 51 11.88 -8.65 -1.34
C PHE A 51 13.33 -8.30 -1.59
N LYS A 52 13.92 -8.91 -2.62
CA LYS A 52 15.35 -8.78 -2.97
C LYS A 52 15.54 -8.79 -4.46
N SER A 53 16.52 -8.02 -4.90
CA SER A 53 16.98 -8.11 -6.28
C SER A 53 17.53 -9.50 -6.59
N PRO A 54 17.30 -10.03 -7.81
CA PRO A 54 17.80 -11.33 -8.24
C PRO A 54 19.31 -11.48 -7.97
N GLY A 55 19.73 -12.65 -7.51
CA GLY A 55 21.15 -12.95 -7.24
C GLY A 55 21.68 -12.45 -5.89
N LYS A 56 20.90 -11.74 -5.08
CA LYS A 56 21.32 -11.39 -3.71
C LYS A 56 20.87 -12.46 -2.71
N GLU A 57 21.83 -13.07 -2.04
CA GLU A 57 21.56 -14.05 -0.98
C GLU A 57 20.77 -13.49 0.20
N ASN A 58 20.06 -14.37 0.88
CA ASN A 58 19.19 -14.00 2.00
C ASN A 58 19.96 -13.89 3.34
N THR A 59 21.14 -13.27 3.31
CA THR A 59 22.07 -13.17 4.44
C THR A 59 21.56 -12.38 5.64
N GLY A 60 20.40 -11.75 5.52
CA GLY A 60 19.90 -10.85 6.55
C GLY A 60 18.41 -10.94 6.85
N ALA A 61 17.65 -11.80 6.17
CA ALA A 61 16.24 -11.96 6.51
C ALA A 61 16.09 -12.57 7.90
N ARG A 62 15.13 -12.08 8.66
CA ARG A 62 14.67 -12.78 9.85
C ARG A 62 14.19 -14.16 9.37
N LYS A 63 14.63 -15.25 10.00
CA LYS A 63 14.02 -16.57 9.75
C LYS A 63 12.56 -16.50 10.19
N VAL A 64 11.70 -16.14 9.25
CA VAL A 64 10.26 -16.17 9.46
C VAL A 64 9.83 -17.61 9.34
N ALA A 65 8.97 -18.06 10.24
CA ALA A 65 8.47 -19.42 10.18
C ALA A 65 7.80 -19.67 8.80
N PRO A 66 7.98 -20.85 8.19
CA PRO A 66 7.55 -21.12 6.82
C PRO A 66 6.07 -20.81 6.54
N HIS A 67 5.22 -20.93 7.55
CA HIS A 67 3.77 -20.62 7.41
C HIS A 67 3.46 -19.13 7.24
N PHE A 68 4.42 -18.22 7.43
CA PHE A 68 4.28 -16.82 7.10
C PHE A 68 4.71 -16.47 5.66
N LEU A 69 5.33 -17.43 4.96
CA LEU A 69 5.66 -17.28 3.55
C LEU A 69 4.45 -17.68 2.71
N ILE A 70 4.10 -16.87 1.74
CA ILE A 70 2.93 -17.10 0.89
C ILE A 70 3.29 -17.67 -0.48
N GLY A 71 4.59 -17.92 -0.74
CA GLY A 71 5.09 -18.52 -1.97
C GLY A 71 5.12 -17.59 -3.18
N ARG A 72 4.92 -16.29 -2.98
CA ARG A 72 4.94 -15.27 -4.04
C ARG A 72 6.14 -14.33 -3.97
N GLU A 73 7.00 -14.53 -2.97
CA GLU A 73 8.10 -13.61 -2.64
C GLU A 73 9.06 -13.43 -3.81
N GLU A 74 9.41 -14.50 -4.49
CA GLU A 74 10.33 -14.45 -5.64
C GLU A 74 9.70 -13.76 -6.84
N GLN A 75 8.45 -14.09 -7.15
CA GLN A 75 7.70 -13.47 -8.26
C GLN A 75 7.53 -11.97 -8.04
N MET A 76 7.11 -11.57 -6.84
CA MET A 76 6.96 -10.16 -6.49
C MET A 76 8.28 -9.42 -6.46
N SER A 77 9.36 -10.09 -6.01
CA SER A 77 10.69 -9.49 -6.06
C SER A 77 11.12 -9.16 -7.48
N LYS A 78 10.84 -10.02 -8.45
CA LYS A 78 11.18 -9.75 -9.88
C LYS A 78 10.44 -8.51 -10.40
N VAL A 79 9.16 -8.39 -10.10
CA VAL A 79 8.35 -7.25 -10.55
C VAL A 79 8.79 -5.96 -9.86
N LEU A 80 8.94 -5.99 -8.54
CA LEU A 80 9.41 -4.83 -7.79
C LEU A 80 10.82 -4.39 -8.20
N ASP A 81 11.71 -5.34 -8.56
CA ASP A 81 13.07 -5.06 -9.01
C ASP A 81 13.11 -4.41 -10.40
N ALA A 82 12.20 -4.80 -11.30
CA ALA A 82 12.05 -4.16 -12.61
C ALA A 82 11.67 -2.67 -12.47
N VAL A 83 10.70 -2.37 -11.59
CA VAL A 83 10.31 -1.00 -11.27
C VAL A 83 11.45 -0.25 -10.57
N ALA A 84 12.12 -0.89 -9.61
CA ALA A 84 13.23 -0.30 -8.86
C ALA A 84 14.40 0.09 -9.76
N THR A 85 14.72 -0.77 -10.74
CA THR A 85 15.76 -0.51 -11.75
C THR A 85 15.41 0.70 -12.61
N ARG A 86 14.15 0.84 -13.04
CA ARG A 86 13.66 1.96 -13.85
C ARG A 86 13.78 3.29 -13.11
N HIS A 87 13.49 3.29 -11.82
CA HIS A 87 13.60 4.47 -10.95
C HIS A 87 14.99 4.67 -10.34
N ASN A 88 15.92 3.74 -10.54
CA ASN A 88 17.26 3.73 -9.91
C ASN A 88 17.21 3.84 -8.38
N VAL A 89 16.34 3.06 -7.76
CA VAL A 89 16.14 3.03 -6.30
C VAL A 89 16.18 1.58 -5.75
N PRO A 90 16.38 1.39 -4.45
CA PRO A 90 16.26 0.07 -3.86
C PRO A 90 14.85 -0.54 -4.03
N ILE A 91 14.77 -1.86 -4.19
CA ILE A 91 13.50 -2.60 -4.28
C ILE A 91 12.57 -2.35 -3.06
N THR A 92 13.16 -2.18 -1.87
CA THR A 92 12.42 -1.87 -0.64
C THR A 92 11.77 -0.50 -0.68
N SER A 93 12.37 0.47 -1.39
CA SER A 93 11.79 1.79 -1.59
C SER A 93 10.55 1.73 -2.47
N VAL A 94 10.57 0.91 -3.52
CA VAL A 94 9.38 0.67 -4.38
C VAL A 94 8.27 0.00 -3.58
N ALA A 95 8.59 -1.05 -2.81
CA ALA A 95 7.60 -1.73 -1.99
C ALA A 95 6.93 -0.80 -0.96
N LEU A 96 7.71 0.10 -0.36
CA LEU A 96 7.20 1.09 0.59
C LEU A 96 6.35 2.16 -0.11
N ALA A 97 6.83 2.72 -1.22
CA ALA A 97 6.12 3.73 -2.00
C ALA A 97 4.77 3.19 -2.51
N TYR A 98 4.74 1.93 -2.99
CA TYR A 98 3.51 1.27 -3.41
C TYR A 98 2.46 1.28 -2.29
N VAL A 99 2.82 0.85 -1.09
CA VAL A 99 1.88 0.80 0.03
C VAL A 99 1.39 2.20 0.42
N LEU A 100 2.29 3.18 0.49
CA LEU A 100 1.95 4.56 0.85
C LEU A 100 1.00 5.23 -0.15
N GLN A 101 1.10 4.86 -1.44
CA GLN A 101 0.33 5.48 -2.51
C GLN A 101 -0.99 4.76 -2.83
N LYS A 102 -1.26 3.61 -2.17
CA LYS A 102 -2.48 2.83 -2.41
C LYS A 102 -3.75 3.43 -1.82
N SER A 103 -3.65 4.10 -0.68
CA SER A 103 -4.83 4.62 0.02
C SER A 103 -4.43 5.81 0.91
N PRO A 104 -5.35 6.75 1.20
CA PRO A 104 -5.11 7.78 2.19
C PRO A 104 -4.92 7.19 3.61
N HIS A 105 -4.27 7.95 4.46
CA HIS A 105 -4.09 7.66 5.90
C HIS A 105 -3.40 6.31 6.19
N ILE A 106 -2.45 5.91 5.34
CA ILE A 106 -1.59 4.73 5.55
C ILE A 106 -0.30 5.15 6.26
N PHE A 107 0.00 4.49 7.38
CA PHE A 107 1.20 4.71 8.20
C PHE A 107 1.95 3.40 8.45
N PRO A 108 2.85 2.97 7.55
CA PRO A 108 3.51 1.68 7.62
C PRO A 108 4.35 1.51 8.88
N VAL A 109 4.26 0.32 9.49
CA VAL A 109 5.15 -0.09 10.57
C VAL A 109 6.38 -0.75 9.98
N LEU A 110 7.51 -0.06 10.08
CA LEU A 110 8.77 -0.48 9.49
C LEU A 110 9.78 -0.86 10.56
N GLY A 111 10.59 -1.88 10.28
CA GLY A 111 11.69 -2.30 11.12
C GLY A 111 13.02 -2.25 10.37
N GLY A 112 14.07 -1.87 11.05
CA GLY A 112 15.43 -1.89 10.53
C GLY A 112 16.42 -2.32 11.60
N ARG A 113 17.58 -2.86 11.17
CA ARG A 113 18.67 -3.23 12.09
C ARG A 113 19.88 -2.31 11.99
N LYS A 114 19.86 -1.41 10.99
CA LYS A 114 20.94 -0.47 10.69
C LYS A 114 20.34 0.91 10.41
N VAL A 115 21.12 1.95 10.69
CA VAL A 115 20.74 3.34 10.43
C VAL A 115 20.49 3.57 8.93
N GLU A 116 21.27 2.91 8.07
CA GLU A 116 21.12 2.99 6.61
C GLU A 116 19.74 2.53 6.13
N HIS A 117 19.15 1.53 6.80
CA HIS A 117 17.79 1.10 6.49
C HIS A 117 16.76 2.20 6.78
N LEU A 118 16.92 2.92 7.91
CA LEU A 118 16.04 4.03 8.25
C LEU A 118 16.18 5.16 7.23
N LYS A 119 17.40 5.54 6.87
CA LYS A 119 17.66 6.57 5.86
C LYS A 119 17.01 6.21 4.52
N ALA A 120 17.23 4.99 4.04
CA ALA A 120 16.61 4.51 2.79
C ALA A 120 15.07 4.52 2.84
N ASN A 121 14.48 4.21 4.00
CA ASN A 121 13.02 4.28 4.18
C ASN A 121 12.51 5.73 4.15
N ILE A 122 13.28 6.69 4.68
CA ILE A 122 12.94 8.12 4.61
C ILE A 122 13.05 8.60 3.16
N GLU A 123 14.12 8.28 2.46
CA GLU A 123 14.31 8.62 1.04
C GLU A 123 13.18 8.08 0.16
N ALA A 124 12.65 6.90 0.49
CA ALA A 124 11.52 6.31 -0.23
C ALA A 124 10.23 7.16 -0.18
N LEU A 125 10.09 8.07 0.79
CA LEU A 125 8.94 8.99 0.87
C LEU A 125 8.91 10.00 -0.29
N SER A 126 10.01 10.19 -1.00
CA SER A 126 10.10 11.06 -2.18
C SER A 126 9.81 10.32 -3.49
N LEU A 127 9.72 8.99 -3.48
CA LEU A 127 9.48 8.19 -4.68
C LEU A 127 8.02 8.28 -5.10
N GLU A 128 7.77 8.81 -6.29
CA GLU A 128 6.47 8.82 -6.94
C GLU A 128 6.39 7.68 -7.95
N LEU A 129 5.44 6.77 -7.78
CA LEU A 129 5.15 5.70 -8.73
C LEU A 129 4.08 6.17 -9.72
N SER A 130 4.28 5.88 -10.99
CA SER A 130 3.28 6.16 -12.01
C SER A 130 2.09 5.18 -11.92
N PRO A 131 0.94 5.50 -12.52
CA PRO A 131 -0.16 4.54 -12.64
C PRO A 131 0.26 3.23 -13.33
N GLU A 132 1.19 3.30 -14.28
CA GLU A 132 1.75 2.16 -14.99
C GLU A 132 2.60 1.30 -14.05
N ASP A 133 3.42 1.91 -13.19
CA ASP A 133 4.21 1.20 -12.18
C ASP A 133 3.30 0.46 -11.19
N ILE A 134 2.25 1.13 -10.70
CA ILE A 134 1.26 0.51 -9.80
C ILE A 134 0.60 -0.68 -10.48
N LYS A 135 0.17 -0.52 -11.74
CA LYS A 135 -0.46 -1.59 -12.52
C LYS A 135 0.48 -2.77 -12.75
N GLU A 136 1.74 -2.52 -13.04
CA GLU A 136 2.77 -3.55 -13.20
C GLU A 136 2.98 -4.33 -11.90
N ILE A 137 3.12 -3.63 -10.77
CA ILE A 137 3.26 -4.25 -9.44
C ILE A 137 2.02 -5.10 -9.12
N GLU A 138 0.83 -4.60 -9.40
CA GLU A 138 -0.43 -5.31 -9.15
C GLU A 138 -0.62 -6.53 -10.05
N GLY A 139 -0.04 -6.50 -11.25
CA GLY A 139 0.02 -7.63 -12.16
C GLY A 139 1.02 -8.72 -11.75
N GLY A 140 1.81 -8.50 -10.70
CA GLY A 140 2.81 -9.46 -10.22
C GLY A 140 2.23 -10.81 -9.74
N TYR A 141 0.94 -10.86 -9.41
CA TYR A 141 0.20 -12.09 -9.22
C TYR A 141 -1.30 -11.86 -9.47
N ASP A 142 -2.03 -12.95 -9.73
CA ASP A 142 -3.48 -12.90 -9.93
C ASP A 142 -4.20 -12.68 -8.59
N PHE A 143 -4.44 -11.39 -8.29
CA PHE A 143 -5.21 -11.00 -7.11
C PHE A 143 -6.70 -10.97 -7.45
N ASP A 144 -7.48 -11.83 -6.84
CA ASP A 144 -8.93 -11.80 -6.97
C ASP A 144 -9.56 -10.97 -5.85
N LEU A 145 -10.19 -9.86 -6.25
CA LEU A 145 -10.95 -9.01 -5.33
C LEU A 145 -12.15 -9.72 -4.71
N GLY A 146 -12.62 -10.78 -5.36
CA GLY A 146 -13.76 -11.60 -4.90
C GLY A 146 -15.12 -11.00 -5.21
N PHE A 147 -16.15 -11.84 -5.11
CA PHE A 147 -17.54 -11.42 -5.22
C PHE A 147 -18.01 -10.80 -3.89
N PRO A 148 -18.81 -9.72 -3.90
CA PRO A 148 -19.36 -9.02 -5.09
C PRO A 148 -18.43 -7.93 -5.65
N HIS A 149 -17.32 -7.60 -5.01
CA HIS A 149 -16.49 -6.44 -5.32
C HIS A 149 -15.95 -6.49 -6.76
N LYS A 150 -15.44 -7.63 -7.20
CA LYS A 150 -14.96 -7.80 -8.58
C LYS A 150 -16.06 -7.57 -9.63
N PHE A 151 -17.28 -8.00 -9.34
CA PHE A 151 -18.44 -7.79 -10.21
C PHE A 151 -18.85 -6.32 -10.26
N MET A 152 -18.74 -5.60 -9.14
CA MET A 152 -19.15 -4.20 -9.03
C MET A 152 -18.06 -3.24 -9.48
N SER A 153 -16.79 -3.63 -9.43
CA SER A 153 -15.67 -2.78 -9.80
C SER A 153 -15.59 -2.56 -11.30
N LEU A 154 -15.40 -1.32 -11.72
CA LEU A 154 -15.23 -0.95 -13.13
C LEU A 154 -13.96 -1.56 -13.74
N ASN A 155 -12.88 -1.64 -12.95
CA ASN A 155 -11.54 -2.06 -13.41
C ASN A 155 -11.03 -3.34 -12.72
N GLY A 156 -11.88 -4.03 -11.94
CA GLY A 156 -11.46 -5.19 -11.14
C GLY A 156 -10.53 -4.87 -9.97
N SER A 157 -10.30 -3.59 -9.70
CA SER A 157 -9.47 -3.07 -8.59
C SER A 157 -10.33 -2.67 -7.40
N MET A 158 -9.69 -2.37 -6.28
CA MET A 158 -10.35 -1.88 -5.07
C MET A 158 -11.23 -0.66 -5.36
N ILE A 159 -12.48 -0.71 -4.94
CA ILE A 159 -13.44 0.39 -5.06
C ILE A 159 -13.07 1.44 -4.02
N GLN A 160 -12.67 2.63 -4.46
CA GLN A 160 -12.32 3.76 -3.61
C GLN A 160 -13.43 4.82 -3.55
N GLY A 161 -14.35 4.78 -4.52
CA GLY A 161 -15.46 5.71 -4.57
C GLY A 161 -16.51 5.31 -5.61
N PRO A 162 -17.61 6.07 -5.72
CA PRO A 162 -18.72 5.78 -6.64
C PRO A 162 -18.27 5.69 -8.10
N GLN A 163 -17.25 6.44 -8.50
CA GLN A 163 -16.71 6.45 -9.86
C GLN A 163 -16.09 5.10 -10.28
N ASP A 164 -15.76 4.24 -9.33
CA ASP A 164 -15.15 2.92 -9.57
C ASP A 164 -16.20 1.82 -9.71
N ILE A 165 -17.49 2.18 -9.59
CA ILE A 165 -18.61 1.24 -9.64
C ILE A 165 -19.17 1.18 -11.05
N ASN A 166 -19.09 0.01 -11.71
CA ASN A 166 -19.47 -0.19 -13.10
C ASN A 166 -20.95 0.12 -13.37
N ILE A 167 -21.85 -0.27 -12.50
CA ILE A 167 -23.29 -0.01 -12.64
C ILE A 167 -23.56 1.51 -12.66
N LEU A 168 -22.92 2.27 -11.77
CA LEU A 168 -23.08 3.71 -11.72
C LEU A 168 -22.55 4.38 -12.99
N ALA A 169 -21.44 3.89 -13.53
CA ALA A 169 -20.90 4.39 -14.80
C ALA A 169 -21.84 4.14 -15.99
N LEU A 170 -22.64 3.07 -15.96
CA LEU A 170 -23.64 2.77 -16.97
C LEU A 170 -24.93 3.58 -16.82
N MET A 171 -25.25 4.03 -15.62
CA MET A 171 -26.50 4.79 -15.35
C MET A 171 -26.44 6.24 -15.79
N GLY A 172 -25.27 6.81 -15.97
CA GLY A 172 -25.08 8.19 -16.40
C GLY A 172 -23.88 8.86 -15.74
N HIS A 173 -23.78 10.17 -15.95
CA HIS A 173 -22.77 11.00 -15.31
C HIS A 173 -23.32 11.60 -14.00
N PHE A 174 -22.55 11.46 -12.93
CA PHE A 174 -22.89 11.99 -11.61
C PHE A 174 -21.74 12.84 -11.09
N ASP A 175 -22.06 13.95 -10.45
CA ASP A 175 -21.09 14.79 -9.76
C ASP A 175 -20.81 14.22 -8.37
N TYR A 176 -19.72 13.49 -8.24
CA TYR A 176 -19.31 12.90 -6.97
C TYR A 176 -18.36 13.82 -6.22
N VAL A 177 -18.47 13.81 -4.89
CA VAL A 177 -17.41 14.35 -4.04
C VAL A 177 -16.18 13.47 -4.23
N ALA A 178 -15.06 14.07 -4.62
CA ALA A 178 -13.82 13.31 -4.84
C ALA A 178 -13.39 12.59 -3.54
N PRO A 179 -13.09 11.30 -3.60
CA PRO A 179 -12.59 10.57 -2.43
C PRO A 179 -11.23 11.13 -2.00
N ALA A 180 -10.91 10.95 -0.71
CA ALA A 180 -9.59 11.27 -0.22
C ALA A 180 -8.53 10.48 -0.98
N LYS A 181 -7.44 11.15 -1.36
CA LYS A 181 -6.31 10.52 -2.09
C LYS A 181 -5.16 10.26 -1.15
N ALA A 182 -4.30 9.31 -1.51
CA ALA A 182 -3.03 9.11 -0.84
C ALA A 182 -2.22 10.41 -0.81
N ILE A 183 -1.43 10.61 0.25
CA ILE A 183 -0.54 11.74 0.38
C ILE A 183 0.51 11.65 -0.74
N LYS A 184 0.68 12.75 -1.48
CA LYS A 184 1.70 12.79 -2.54
C LYS A 184 3.10 12.66 -1.95
N PRO A 185 4.03 12.04 -2.70
CA PRO A 185 5.43 11.97 -2.30
C PRO A 185 6.01 13.35 -2.02
N HIS A 186 6.86 13.42 -1.00
CA HIS A 186 7.49 14.67 -0.60
C HIS A 186 8.48 15.14 -1.67
N LYS A 187 8.37 16.41 -2.06
CA LYS A 187 9.29 17.06 -3.00
C LYS A 187 10.10 18.12 -2.24
N GLY A 188 11.22 17.73 -1.69
CA GLY A 188 12.10 18.64 -0.94
C GLY A 188 13.05 17.91 -0.02
N ASP A 189 13.78 18.66 0.79
CA ASP A 189 14.68 18.11 1.79
C ASP A 189 13.90 17.53 2.97
N LEU A 190 13.88 16.20 3.06
CA LEU A 190 13.23 15.45 4.14
C LEU A 190 13.89 15.66 5.50
N THR A 191 15.09 16.24 5.54
CA THR A 191 15.84 16.57 6.78
C THR A 191 15.62 18.00 7.22
N ALA A 192 15.02 18.84 6.39
CA ALA A 192 14.73 20.23 6.75
C ALA A 192 13.70 20.31 7.89
N PRO A 193 13.84 21.26 8.81
CA PRO A 193 12.82 21.48 9.84
C PRO A 193 11.46 21.77 9.20
N TRP A 194 10.41 21.15 9.74
CA TRP A 194 9.07 21.43 9.28
C TRP A 194 8.72 22.92 9.39
N GLN A 195 8.29 23.52 8.30
CA GLN A 195 7.77 24.87 8.27
C GLN A 195 6.25 24.79 8.03
N ALA A 196 5.48 25.47 8.89
CA ALA A 196 4.04 25.55 8.69
C ALA A 196 3.74 26.19 7.32
N PRO A 197 2.78 25.65 6.57
CA PRO A 197 2.30 26.34 5.37
C PRO A 197 1.73 27.72 5.76
N ALA A 198 2.07 28.75 4.97
CA ALA A 198 1.57 30.11 5.14
C ALA A 198 0.06 30.20 4.88
#